data_da1105bf3e0964bcf24c06093e437482
#
_entry.id   da1105bf3e0964bcf24c06093e437482
#
_cell.length_a   1.000
_cell.length_b   1.000
_cell.length_c   1.000
_cell.angle_alpha   90.00
_cell.angle_beta   90.00
_cell.angle_gamma   90.00
#
_symmetry.space_group_name_H-M   'P 1'
#
loop_
_entity.id
_entity.type
_entity.pdbx_description
1 polymer ?
#
loop_
_entity_poly.entity_id
_entity_poly.type
_entity_poly.pdbx_seq_one_letter_code
_entity_poly.pdbx_strand_id
1 'polypeptide(L)'
;INESHTQGDILSEERLQDEITSGQFDLFGKILDSDDGVLGDLKVTSSYKLMKALGIYKVDVPTGEVYKSGVKKGLPKTRKEFKYDGVKDVFEWAIQLNYYRLLLENQGFKVNRMFIQALCRDSNLRIAAERGIDKTVYIIPINKISDHWLKIYFNHKARVLRDALQNNFL
;
A
#
# COMPACT_ATOMS: atom_id res chain seq x y z
N ILE A 1 40.02 -1.74 21.94
CA ILE A 1 39.66 -0.84 20.83
C ILE A 1 38.44 -1.48 20.21
N ASN A 2 37.24 -1.07 20.65
CA ASN A 2 35.99 -1.50 20.06
C ASN A 2 35.72 -0.62 18.85
N GLU A 3 35.88 -1.19 17.68
CA GLU A 3 35.37 -0.60 16.45
C GLU A 3 33.84 -0.85 16.44
N SER A 4 33.09 0.14 16.93
CA SER A 4 31.65 0.21 16.67
C SER A 4 31.47 0.59 15.20
N HIS A 5 31.32 -0.40 14.36
CA HIS A 5 30.77 -0.16 13.01
C HIS A 5 29.34 0.36 13.19
N THR A 6 29.15 1.62 12.94
CA THR A 6 27.84 2.25 12.70
C THR A 6 27.33 1.78 11.34
N GLN A 7 27.03 0.50 11.24
CA GLN A 7 26.20 -0.03 10.20
C GLN A 7 24.78 0.44 10.55
N GLY A 8 24.13 1.20 9.69
CA GLY A 8 22.76 1.65 9.94
C GLY A 8 21.90 0.45 10.29
N ASP A 9 21.18 0.51 11.42
CA ASP A 9 20.34 -0.59 11.91
C ASP A 9 19.27 -0.92 10.87
N ILE A 10 19.46 -2.00 10.15
CA ILE A 10 18.47 -2.56 9.25
C ILE A 10 17.89 -3.79 9.94
N LEU A 11 16.59 -3.75 10.23
CA LEU A 11 15.83 -4.87 10.73
C LEU A 11 15.00 -5.44 9.56
N SER A 12 15.03 -6.74 9.39
CA SER A 12 14.26 -7.42 8.35
C SER A 12 13.56 -8.65 8.91
N GLU A 13 12.31 -8.84 8.50
CA GLU A 13 11.49 -10.01 8.84
C GLU A 13 11.36 -10.27 10.36
N GLU A 14 11.47 -9.22 11.18
CA GLU A 14 11.30 -9.35 12.62
C GLU A 14 9.83 -9.37 13.02
N ARG A 15 9.53 -10.23 14.00
CA ARG A 15 8.21 -10.33 14.58
C ARG A 15 8.09 -9.42 15.78
N LEU A 16 7.15 -8.49 15.72
CA LEU A 16 6.75 -7.63 16.83
C LEU A 16 5.41 -8.10 17.40
N GLN A 17 5.23 -7.89 18.70
CA GLN A 17 3.97 -8.22 19.39
C GLN A 17 3.66 -7.23 20.49
N ASP A 18 2.38 -7.08 20.77
CA ASP A 18 1.85 -6.44 21.97
C ASP A 18 0.80 -7.36 22.63
N GLU A 19 0.05 -6.85 23.60
CA GLU A 19 -0.97 -7.62 24.34
C GLU A 19 -2.16 -8.04 23.46
N ILE A 20 -2.36 -7.43 22.31
CA ILE A 20 -3.55 -7.58 21.46
C ILE A 20 -3.25 -8.44 20.24
N THR A 21 -2.08 -8.24 19.63
CA THR A 21 -1.74 -8.88 18.37
C THR A 21 -0.24 -8.93 18.14
N SER A 22 0.17 -9.68 17.12
CA SER A 22 1.55 -9.72 16.66
C SER A 22 1.60 -9.51 15.15
N GLY A 23 2.72 -9.02 14.66
CA GLY A 23 2.96 -8.84 13.23
C GLY A 23 4.42 -8.96 12.88
N GLN A 24 4.68 -9.29 11.63
CA GLN A 24 6.01 -9.34 11.06
C GLN A 24 6.08 -8.29 9.95
N PHE A 25 7.06 -7.40 10.02
CA PHE A 25 7.34 -6.43 8.97
C PHE A 25 8.49 -6.91 8.09
N ASP A 26 8.51 -6.47 6.84
CA ASP A 26 9.52 -6.94 5.89
C ASP A 26 10.84 -6.17 6.04
N LEU A 27 10.78 -4.85 6.21
CA LEU A 27 11.95 -4.00 6.27
C LEU A 27 11.74 -2.76 7.15
N PHE A 28 12.65 -2.56 8.09
CA PHE A 28 12.83 -1.30 8.77
C PHE A 28 14.30 -0.90 8.74
N GLY A 29 14.60 0.35 8.40
CA GLY A 29 15.96 0.86 8.37
C GLY A 29 16.03 2.29 8.85
N LYS A 30 17.12 2.64 9.57
CA LYS A 30 17.44 4.03 9.89
C LYS A 30 18.18 4.68 8.74
N ILE A 31 17.91 5.95 8.51
CA ILE A 31 18.67 6.76 7.55
C ILE A 31 19.99 7.12 8.23
N LEU A 32 21.09 6.96 7.49
CA LEU A 32 22.44 7.34 7.96
C LEU A 32 22.42 8.80 8.46
N ASP A 33 23.06 9.02 9.59
CA ASP A 33 23.19 10.33 10.25
C ASP A 33 21.85 10.97 10.71
N SER A 34 20.79 10.18 10.84
CA SER A 34 19.48 10.62 11.33
C SER A 34 18.81 9.55 12.20
N ASP A 35 18.06 10.00 13.20
CA ASP A 35 17.17 9.10 13.96
C ASP A 35 15.90 8.71 13.17
N ASP A 36 15.81 9.12 11.91
CA ASP A 36 14.65 8.90 11.08
C ASP A 36 14.60 7.47 10.53
N GLY A 37 13.61 6.73 10.94
CA GLY A 37 13.34 5.38 10.45
C GLY A 37 12.43 5.37 9.23
N VAL A 38 12.69 4.41 8.36
CA VAL A 38 11.87 4.11 7.17
C VAL A 38 11.35 2.70 7.29
N LEU A 39 10.04 2.54 7.27
CA LEU A 39 9.36 1.25 7.34
C LEU A 39 8.79 0.90 5.96
N GLY A 40 9.17 -0.26 5.45
CA GLY A 40 8.72 -0.80 4.17
C GLY A 40 8.07 -2.16 4.30
N ASP A 41 7.13 -2.45 3.40
CA ASP A 41 6.49 -3.75 3.33
C ASP A 41 6.33 -4.15 1.85
N LEU A 42 6.65 -5.41 1.52
CA LEU A 42 6.63 -5.95 0.18
C LEU A 42 5.27 -6.59 -0.12
N LYS A 43 4.64 -6.19 -1.20
CA LYS A 43 3.36 -6.76 -1.65
C LYS A 43 3.46 -7.26 -3.08
N VAL A 44 3.25 -8.56 -3.27
CA VAL A 44 3.04 -9.13 -4.61
C VAL A 44 1.56 -9.03 -4.93
N THR A 45 1.21 -8.30 -6.00
CA THR A 45 -0.18 -7.97 -6.32
C THR A 45 -0.49 -8.04 -7.81
N SER A 46 -1.76 -8.02 -8.18
CA SER A 46 -2.19 -7.95 -9.58
C SER A 46 -2.23 -6.51 -10.09
N SER A 47 -2.13 -6.34 -11.40
CA SER A 47 -2.31 -5.04 -12.05
C SER A 47 -3.66 -4.39 -11.73
N TYR A 48 -4.70 -5.17 -11.47
CA TYR A 48 -6.02 -4.64 -11.07
C TYR A 48 -6.00 -3.99 -9.69
N LYS A 49 -5.45 -4.69 -8.68
CA LYS A 49 -5.33 -4.12 -7.32
C LYS A 49 -4.35 -2.94 -7.31
N LEU A 50 -3.28 -3.02 -8.08
CA LEU A 50 -2.30 -1.95 -8.22
C LEU A 50 -2.88 -0.71 -8.89
N MET A 51 -3.68 -0.85 -9.95
CA MET A 51 -4.42 0.24 -10.60
C MET A 51 -5.27 1.01 -9.58
N LYS A 52 -6.01 0.29 -8.73
CA LYS A 52 -6.81 0.90 -7.66
C LYS A 52 -5.94 1.58 -6.59
N ALA A 53 -4.87 0.91 -6.16
CA ALA A 53 -3.95 1.45 -5.16
C ALA A 53 -3.25 2.74 -5.63
N LEU A 54 -3.02 2.89 -6.93
CA LEU A 54 -2.43 4.08 -7.53
C LEU A 54 -3.47 5.16 -7.88
N GLY A 55 -4.77 4.88 -7.75
CA GLY A 55 -5.84 5.80 -8.16
C GLY A 55 -5.91 6.01 -9.67
N ILE A 56 -5.59 4.97 -10.46
CA ILE A 56 -5.63 5.03 -11.91
C ILE A 56 -7.04 4.72 -12.39
N TYR A 57 -7.57 5.55 -13.28
CA TYR A 57 -8.85 5.33 -13.94
C TYR A 57 -8.83 5.83 -15.40
N LYS A 58 -9.83 5.43 -16.19
CA LYS A 58 -9.95 5.84 -17.59
C LYS A 58 -11.08 6.83 -17.74
N VAL A 59 -10.84 7.84 -18.58
CA VAL A 59 -11.84 8.82 -19.03
C VAL A 59 -11.96 8.78 -20.53
N ASP A 60 -13.16 9.01 -21.05
CA ASP A 60 -13.38 9.22 -22.49
C ASP A 60 -13.18 10.70 -22.82
N VAL A 61 -12.16 10.99 -23.63
CA VAL A 61 -11.82 12.35 -24.05
C VAL A 61 -12.20 12.55 -25.52
N PRO A 62 -12.95 13.62 -25.88
CA PRO A 62 -13.29 13.91 -27.26
C PRO A 62 -12.03 14.11 -28.12
N THR A 63 -12.02 13.52 -29.31
CA THR A 63 -10.91 13.66 -30.26
C THR A 63 -11.04 14.89 -31.19
N GLY A 64 -12.16 15.60 -31.12
CA GLY A 64 -12.52 16.65 -32.06
C GLY A 64 -13.07 16.15 -33.40
N GLU A 65 -13.10 14.84 -33.60
CA GLU A 65 -13.66 14.21 -34.80
C GLU A 65 -15.05 13.63 -34.57
N VAL A 66 -15.78 13.37 -35.66
CA VAL A 66 -17.06 12.64 -35.63
C VAL A 66 -16.96 11.35 -36.43
N TYR A 67 -17.81 10.37 -36.08
CA TYR A 67 -17.95 9.15 -36.87
C TYR A 67 -18.55 9.46 -38.24
N LYS A 68 -17.87 9.05 -39.31
CA LYS A 68 -18.29 9.32 -40.70
C LYS A 68 -19.31 8.34 -41.26
N SER A 69 -19.44 7.13 -40.62
CA SER A 69 -20.31 6.05 -41.09
C SER A 69 -20.77 5.15 -39.95
N GLY A 70 -21.69 4.23 -40.20
CA GLY A 70 -22.24 3.26 -39.28
C GLY A 70 -23.28 3.84 -38.28
N VAL A 71 -23.67 3.03 -37.28
CA VAL A 71 -24.71 3.38 -36.30
C VAL A 71 -24.35 4.66 -35.48
N LYS A 72 -23.07 4.95 -35.33
CA LYS A 72 -22.56 6.13 -34.61
C LYS A 72 -22.29 7.35 -35.48
N LYS A 73 -22.73 7.35 -36.76
CA LYS A 73 -22.52 8.48 -37.68
C LYS A 73 -22.99 9.80 -37.07
N GLY A 74 -22.12 10.81 -37.09
CA GLY A 74 -22.41 12.14 -36.55
C GLY A 74 -22.12 12.30 -35.06
N LEU A 75 -21.91 11.21 -34.30
CA LEU A 75 -21.52 11.29 -32.88
C LEU A 75 -20.03 11.64 -32.74
N PRO A 76 -19.64 12.39 -31.70
CA PRO A 76 -18.25 12.68 -31.40
C PRO A 76 -17.46 11.38 -31.17
N LYS A 77 -16.27 11.30 -31.75
CA LYS A 77 -15.31 10.24 -31.41
C LYS A 77 -14.64 10.58 -30.12
N THR A 78 -14.48 9.55 -29.26
CA THR A 78 -13.73 9.64 -28.01
C THR A 78 -12.55 8.67 -28.06
N ARG A 79 -11.48 9.03 -27.34
CA ARG A 79 -10.39 8.13 -27.00
C ARG A 79 -10.32 7.97 -25.49
N LYS A 80 -9.86 6.80 -25.04
CA LYS A 80 -9.65 6.56 -23.61
C LYS A 80 -8.28 7.08 -23.19
N GLU A 81 -8.26 7.92 -22.17
CA GLU A 81 -7.03 8.38 -21.51
C GLU A 81 -6.98 7.93 -20.07
N PHE A 82 -5.76 7.63 -19.58
CA PHE A 82 -5.55 7.36 -18.17
C PHE A 82 -5.44 8.64 -17.37
N LYS A 83 -6.07 8.64 -16.18
CA LYS A 83 -5.88 9.62 -15.12
C LYS A 83 -5.30 8.93 -13.89
N TYR A 84 -4.50 9.64 -13.12
CA TYR A 84 -3.71 9.12 -11.99
C TYR A 84 -4.02 9.84 -10.68
N ASP A 85 -5.07 10.62 -10.64
CA ASP A 85 -5.52 11.48 -9.54
C ASP A 85 -6.78 10.96 -8.85
N GLY A 86 -7.16 9.72 -9.09
CA GLY A 86 -8.29 9.06 -8.45
C GLY A 86 -8.04 8.70 -6.98
N VAL A 87 -9.08 8.24 -6.32
CA VAL A 87 -8.99 7.75 -4.94
C VAL A 87 -8.09 6.51 -4.88
N LYS A 88 -7.07 6.57 -4.01
CA LYS A 88 -6.11 5.47 -3.81
C LYS A 88 -6.68 4.45 -2.84
N ASP A 89 -6.90 3.23 -3.30
CA ASP A 89 -7.36 2.11 -2.48
C ASP A 89 -6.16 1.37 -1.87
N VAL A 90 -5.60 1.95 -0.80
CA VAL A 90 -4.46 1.41 -0.04
C VAL A 90 -4.81 1.14 1.42
N PHE A 91 -6.09 1.18 1.78
CA PHE A 91 -6.55 1.18 3.17
C PHE A 91 -6.04 -0.01 3.99
N GLU A 92 -6.17 -1.24 3.47
CA GLU A 92 -5.69 -2.45 4.16
C GLU A 92 -4.17 -2.41 4.40
N TRP A 93 -3.40 -2.00 3.40
CA TRP A 93 -1.95 -1.88 3.51
C TRP A 93 -1.55 -0.77 4.48
N ALA A 94 -2.28 0.36 4.43
CA ALA A 94 -2.04 1.48 5.32
C ALA A 94 -2.29 1.12 6.78
N ILE A 95 -3.36 0.40 7.10
CA ILE A 95 -3.65 -0.07 8.45
C ILE A 95 -2.55 -1.02 8.95
N GLN A 96 -2.20 -2.02 8.15
CA GLN A 96 -1.18 -3.01 8.52
C GLN A 96 0.16 -2.32 8.80
N LEU A 97 0.62 -1.47 7.89
CA LEU A 97 1.92 -0.82 8.03
C LEU A 97 1.96 0.19 9.18
N ASN A 98 0.87 0.93 9.39
CA ASN A 98 0.75 1.83 10.54
C ASN A 98 0.71 1.08 11.87
N TYR A 99 0.19 -0.13 11.89
CA TYR A 99 0.24 -0.96 13.09
C TYR A 99 1.66 -1.41 13.40
N TYR A 100 2.43 -1.85 12.40
CA TYR A 100 3.85 -2.16 12.57
C TYR A 100 4.65 -0.95 13.06
N ARG A 101 4.32 0.25 12.53
CA ARG A 101 4.89 1.51 13.05
C ARG A 101 4.62 1.67 14.55
N LEU A 102 3.39 1.46 15.02
CA LEU A 102 3.07 1.55 16.45
C LEU A 102 3.89 0.58 17.29
N LEU A 103 4.04 -0.66 16.85
CA LEU A 103 4.82 -1.67 17.55
C LEU A 103 6.30 -1.27 17.63
N LEU A 104 6.88 -0.73 16.55
CA LEU A 104 8.26 -0.23 16.52
C LEU A 104 8.42 1.00 17.43
N GLU A 105 7.50 1.96 17.36
CA GLU A 105 7.54 3.18 18.19
C GLU A 105 7.40 2.83 19.69
N ASN A 106 6.63 1.81 20.06
CA ASN A 106 6.57 1.30 21.44
C ASN A 106 7.89 0.68 21.93
N GLN A 107 8.73 0.22 21.02
CA GLN A 107 10.08 -0.29 21.33
C GLN A 107 11.17 0.79 21.28
N GLY A 108 10.78 2.05 21.08
CA GLY A 108 11.69 3.20 21.06
C GLY A 108 12.26 3.56 19.70
N PHE A 109 11.85 2.88 18.62
CA PHE A 109 12.22 3.27 17.26
C PHE A 109 11.35 4.43 16.79
N LYS A 110 11.93 5.35 16.02
CA LYS A 110 11.20 6.46 15.41
C LYS A 110 10.92 6.14 13.94
N VAL A 111 9.66 6.11 13.52
CA VAL A 111 9.27 5.84 12.14
C VAL A 111 8.74 7.12 11.49
N ASN A 112 9.48 7.67 10.55
CA ASN A 112 9.14 8.93 9.89
C ASN A 112 8.53 8.73 8.51
N ARG A 113 8.93 7.68 7.81
CA ARG A 113 8.43 7.37 6.47
C ARG A 113 7.97 5.92 6.38
N MET A 114 6.90 5.72 5.63
CA MET A 114 6.36 4.38 5.35
C MET A 114 6.06 4.25 3.87
N PHE A 115 6.30 3.07 3.32
CA PHE A 115 5.97 2.76 1.94
C PHE A 115 5.61 1.29 1.74
N ILE A 116 4.82 1.02 0.70
CA ILE A 116 4.63 -0.31 0.16
C ILE A 116 5.47 -0.44 -1.11
N GLN A 117 6.30 -1.46 -1.19
CA GLN A 117 6.93 -1.88 -2.44
C GLN A 117 6.03 -2.92 -3.10
N ALA A 118 5.27 -2.49 -4.09
CA ALA A 118 4.32 -3.35 -4.79
C ALA A 118 4.95 -3.96 -6.05
N LEU A 119 5.06 -5.28 -6.08
CA LEU A 119 5.48 -6.07 -7.23
C LEU A 119 4.25 -6.52 -8.01
N CYS A 120 4.11 -6.05 -9.26
CA CYS A 120 3.03 -6.43 -10.16
C CYS A 120 3.34 -7.76 -10.84
N ARG A 121 2.67 -8.86 -10.41
CA ARG A 121 2.94 -10.21 -10.92
C ARG A 121 2.55 -10.44 -12.39
N ASP A 122 1.63 -9.63 -12.93
CA ASP A 122 1.10 -9.70 -14.29
C ASP A 122 1.50 -8.48 -15.15
N SER A 123 2.58 -7.78 -14.76
CA SER A 123 3.04 -6.54 -15.43
C SER A 123 3.43 -6.73 -16.89
N ASN A 124 3.85 -7.94 -17.29
CA ASN A 124 4.23 -8.28 -18.65
C ASN A 124 3.02 -8.63 -19.55
N LEU A 125 1.82 -8.69 -19.01
CA LEU A 125 0.62 -9.01 -19.77
C LEU A 125 -0.02 -7.74 -20.35
N ARG A 126 -0.63 -7.87 -21.52
CA ARG A 126 -1.38 -6.79 -22.17
C ARG A 126 -2.44 -6.15 -21.25
N ILE A 127 -3.07 -6.96 -20.41
CA ILE A 127 -4.07 -6.48 -19.46
C ILE A 127 -3.53 -5.47 -18.45
N ALA A 128 -2.25 -5.54 -18.08
CA ALA A 128 -1.61 -4.55 -17.21
C ALA A 128 -1.51 -3.19 -17.91
N ALA A 129 -1.02 -3.17 -19.15
CA ALA A 129 -0.99 -1.96 -19.96
C ALA A 129 -2.39 -1.36 -20.19
N GLU A 130 -3.41 -2.19 -20.39
CA GLU A 130 -4.82 -1.76 -20.50
C GLU A 130 -5.37 -1.17 -19.20
N ARG A 131 -4.69 -1.37 -18.06
CA ARG A 131 -4.98 -0.79 -16.74
C ARG A 131 -4.08 0.41 -16.39
N GLY A 132 -3.19 0.81 -17.28
CA GLY A 132 -2.24 1.90 -17.05
C GLY A 132 -1.05 1.52 -16.18
N ILE A 133 -0.77 0.22 -16.04
CA ILE A 133 0.38 -0.31 -15.33
C ILE A 133 1.49 -0.57 -16.33
N ASP A 134 2.58 0.17 -16.23
CA ASP A 134 3.71 0.19 -17.17
C ASP A 134 5.03 -0.31 -16.54
N LYS A 135 5.04 -0.58 -15.23
CA LYS A 135 6.22 -1.05 -14.49
C LYS A 135 5.90 -2.32 -13.72
N THR A 136 6.96 -3.05 -13.39
CA THR A 136 6.86 -4.25 -12.54
C THR A 136 6.85 -3.90 -11.06
N VAL A 137 7.57 -2.83 -10.66
CA VAL A 137 7.70 -2.41 -9.25
C VAL A 137 7.23 -0.98 -9.08
N TYR A 138 6.45 -0.74 -8.03
CA TYR A 138 5.96 0.57 -7.63
C TYR A 138 6.24 0.81 -6.15
N ILE A 139 6.67 2.01 -5.83
CA ILE A 139 6.79 2.48 -4.44
C ILE A 139 5.60 3.37 -4.13
N ILE A 140 4.79 2.95 -3.18
CA ILE A 140 3.56 3.63 -2.79
C ILE A 140 3.76 4.19 -1.37
N PRO A 141 3.88 5.51 -1.21
CA PRO A 141 4.02 6.11 0.11
C PRO A 141 2.73 5.93 0.91
N ILE A 142 2.89 5.63 2.20
CA ILE A 142 1.79 5.45 3.15
C ILE A 142 1.85 6.55 4.20
N ASN A 143 0.75 7.25 4.38
CA ASN A 143 0.62 8.29 5.37
C ASN A 143 0.40 7.71 6.77
N LYS A 144 0.81 8.45 7.79
CA LYS A 144 0.57 8.12 9.20
C LYS A 144 -0.92 8.26 9.52
N ILE A 145 -1.47 7.22 10.14
CA ILE A 145 -2.84 7.18 10.66
C ILE A 145 -2.78 7.46 12.17
N SER A 146 -3.83 8.06 12.72
CA SER A 146 -3.94 8.35 14.15
C SER A 146 -3.79 7.07 14.98
N ASP A 147 -2.89 7.11 15.97
CA ASP A 147 -2.62 5.99 16.89
C ASP A 147 -3.86 5.62 17.69
N HIS A 148 -4.62 6.63 18.11
CA HIS A 148 -5.89 6.42 18.83
C HIS A 148 -6.88 5.63 17.98
N TRP A 149 -7.05 6.03 16.71
CA TRP A 149 -7.94 5.33 15.79
C TRP A 149 -7.49 3.89 15.53
N LEU A 150 -6.19 3.67 15.33
CA LEU A 150 -5.62 2.32 15.12
C LEU A 150 -5.88 1.42 16.32
N LYS A 151 -5.65 1.91 17.54
CA LYS A 151 -5.93 1.16 18.78
C LYS A 151 -7.40 0.78 18.88
N ILE A 152 -8.32 1.69 18.59
CA ILE A 152 -9.77 1.39 18.57
C ILE A 152 -10.08 0.31 17.53
N TYR A 153 -9.54 0.44 16.32
CA TYR A 153 -9.77 -0.51 15.23
C TYR A 153 -9.31 -1.92 15.61
N PHE A 154 -8.08 -2.08 16.09
CA PHE A 154 -7.54 -3.40 16.45
C PHE A 154 -8.20 -3.98 17.69
N ASN A 155 -8.53 -3.18 18.71
CA ASN A 155 -9.32 -3.62 19.85
C ASN A 155 -10.70 -4.15 19.43
N HIS A 156 -11.37 -3.45 18.54
CA HIS A 156 -12.65 -3.91 17.99
C HIS A 156 -12.50 -5.23 17.24
N LYS A 157 -11.49 -5.37 16.37
CA LYS A 157 -11.22 -6.62 15.64
C LYS A 157 -10.92 -7.78 16.58
N ALA A 158 -10.09 -7.57 17.60
CA ALA A 158 -9.77 -8.58 18.60
C ALA A 158 -11.00 -9.04 19.40
N ARG A 159 -11.89 -8.09 19.75
CA ARG A 159 -13.16 -8.40 20.42
C ARG A 159 -14.06 -9.25 19.53
N VAL A 160 -14.30 -8.82 18.29
CA VAL A 160 -15.14 -9.55 17.32
C VAL A 160 -14.62 -10.97 17.10
N LEU A 161 -13.31 -11.14 16.96
CA LEU A 161 -12.70 -12.46 16.79
C LEU A 161 -12.90 -13.33 18.04
N ARG A 162 -12.69 -12.77 19.25
CA ARG A 162 -12.90 -13.49 20.51
C ARG A 162 -14.37 -13.92 20.66
N ASP A 163 -15.30 -13.04 20.37
CA ASP A 163 -16.73 -13.33 20.43
C ASP A 163 -17.12 -14.44 19.44
N ALA A 164 -16.57 -14.42 18.22
CA ALA A 164 -16.77 -15.47 17.23
C ALA A 164 -16.23 -16.84 17.69
N LEU A 165 -15.03 -16.86 18.26
CA LEU A 165 -14.41 -18.09 18.80
C LEU A 165 -15.22 -18.67 19.96
N GLN A 166 -15.72 -17.81 20.87
CA GLN A 166 -16.53 -18.25 22.02
C GLN A 166 -17.90 -18.79 21.61
N ASN A 167 -18.50 -18.26 20.54
CA ASN A 167 -19.81 -18.66 20.08
C ASN A 167 -19.79 -19.73 18.96
N ASN A 168 -18.64 -20.33 18.67
CA ASN A 168 -18.45 -21.35 17.61
C ASN A 168 -18.96 -20.90 16.23
N PHE A 169 -18.81 -19.63 15.88
CA PHE A 169 -19.17 -19.10 14.54
C PHE A 169 -18.03 -19.22 13.51
N LEU A 170 -17.11 -20.18 13.68
CA LEU A 170 -16.04 -20.50 12.74
C LEU A 170 -16.25 -21.89 12.14
#